data_d75e5f7794b73cfdba1c5fa9d5a1fa8a
#
_entry.id   d75e5f7794b73cfdba1c5fa9d5a1fa8a
#
_cell.length_a   1.000
_cell.length_b   1.000
_cell.length_c   1.000
_cell.angle_alpha   90.00
_cell.angle_beta   90.00
_cell.angle_gamma   90.00
#
_symmetry.space_group_name_H-M   'P 1'
#
loop_
_entity.id
_entity.type
_entity.pdbx_description
1 polymer ?
#
loop_
_entity_poly.entity_id
_entity_poly.type
_entity_poly.pdbx_seq_one_letter_code
_entity_poly.pdbx_strand_id
1 'polypeptide(L)'
;AAGINVIGNFIFGLPEDDLSSMQATLDLAVELNCEFANFYVAMAYPGSQLYDDALRKDWTLPETWNGYSQHALDTLPLPTKYLSAAEVLRFRDDAFQIYFKNRNYLTMISRKFGPETAAHIGEMASHKLERRYAS
;
A
#
# COMPACT_ATOMS: atom_id res chain seq x y z
N ALA A 1 6.59 -4.92 27.76
CA ALA A 1 5.69 -4.67 26.64
C ALA A 1 4.24 -4.89 27.08
N ALA A 2 3.30 -4.04 26.65
CA ALA A 2 1.91 -4.06 27.10
C ALA A 2 1.06 -5.21 26.48
N GLY A 3 1.63 -6.03 25.60
CA GLY A 3 0.92 -7.13 24.94
C GLY A 3 -0.10 -6.70 23.86
N ILE A 4 -0.07 -5.43 23.44
CA ILE A 4 -0.96 -4.90 22.40
C ILE A 4 -0.43 -5.31 21.03
N ASN A 5 -1.31 -5.81 20.16
CA ASN A 5 -1.02 -6.02 18.74
C ASN A 5 -1.29 -4.73 17.96
N VAL A 6 -0.41 -4.39 17.06
CA VAL A 6 -0.47 -3.15 16.29
C VAL A 6 -0.73 -3.46 14.81
N ILE A 7 -1.66 -2.71 14.21
CA ILE A 7 -1.85 -2.66 12.76
C ILE A 7 -1.28 -1.33 12.26
N GLY A 8 -0.21 -1.39 11.48
CA GLY A 8 0.37 -0.22 10.83
C GLY A 8 -0.42 0.14 9.57
N ASN A 9 -0.75 1.42 9.36
CA ASN A 9 -1.36 1.91 8.14
C ASN A 9 -0.39 2.86 7.45
N PHE A 10 0.02 2.52 6.22
CA PHE A 10 0.99 3.28 5.43
C PHE A 10 0.37 3.69 4.10
N ILE A 11 0.59 4.93 3.69
CA ILE A 11 0.03 5.50 2.47
C ILE A 11 1.17 5.95 1.58
N PHE A 12 1.07 5.63 0.28
CA PHE A 12 2.00 6.05 -0.76
C PHE A 12 1.28 6.91 -1.81
N GLY A 13 2.03 7.79 -2.45
CA GLY A 13 1.51 8.58 -3.54
C GLY A 13 0.71 9.81 -3.10
N LEU A 14 1.04 10.38 -1.95
CA LEU A 14 0.58 11.74 -1.61
C LEU A 14 1.14 12.74 -2.63
N PRO A 15 0.50 13.91 -2.85
CA PRO A 15 0.86 14.82 -3.94
C PRO A 15 2.34 15.21 -4.05
N GLU A 16 3.04 15.31 -2.94
CA GLU A 16 4.47 15.69 -2.89
C GLU A 16 5.41 14.47 -2.76
N ASP A 17 4.88 13.24 -2.75
CA ASP A 17 5.71 12.03 -2.68
C ASP A 17 6.57 11.86 -3.94
N ASP A 18 7.79 11.47 -3.70
CA ASP A 18 8.72 10.92 -4.68
C ASP A 18 9.13 9.49 -4.29
N LEU A 19 9.98 8.87 -5.08
CA LEU A 19 10.43 7.51 -4.82
C LEU A 19 11.18 7.40 -3.48
N SER A 20 11.91 8.44 -3.08
CA SER A 20 12.69 8.48 -1.84
C SER A 20 11.78 8.57 -0.60
N SER A 21 10.74 9.41 -0.63
CA SER A 21 9.80 9.53 0.50
C SER A 21 8.95 8.26 0.66
N MET A 22 8.52 7.66 -0.43
CA MET A 22 7.80 6.37 -0.38
C MET A 22 8.71 5.24 0.14
N GLN A 23 9.99 5.22 -0.27
CA GLN A 23 10.96 4.24 0.26
C GLN A 23 11.19 4.45 1.77
N ALA A 24 11.34 5.69 2.23
CA ALA A 24 11.48 5.98 3.65
C ALA A 24 10.26 5.50 4.47
N THR A 25 9.06 5.63 3.92
CA THR A 25 7.82 5.10 4.53
C THR A 25 7.84 3.57 4.61
N LEU A 26 8.29 2.89 3.56
CA LEU A 26 8.43 1.43 3.57
C LEU A 26 9.51 0.97 4.55
N ASP A 27 10.64 1.65 4.59
CA ASP A 27 11.74 1.33 5.52
C ASP A 27 11.27 1.46 6.97
N LEU A 28 10.52 2.53 7.28
CA LEU A 28 9.88 2.70 8.58
C LEU A 28 8.90 1.57 8.90
N ALA A 29 8.08 1.15 7.94
CA ALA A 29 7.15 0.04 8.13
C ALA A 29 7.89 -1.26 8.50
N VAL A 30 8.97 -1.56 7.79
CA VAL A 30 9.82 -2.74 8.04
C VAL A 30 10.52 -2.65 9.40
N GLU A 31 11.02 -1.47 9.78
CA GLU A 31 11.66 -1.23 11.07
C GLU A 31 10.67 -1.40 12.24
N LEU A 32 9.47 -0.84 12.13
CA LEU A 32 8.41 -0.96 13.14
C LEU A 32 7.93 -2.41 13.32
N ASN A 33 7.96 -3.20 12.25
CA ASN A 33 7.62 -4.62 12.26
C ASN A 33 6.32 -4.92 13.02
N CYS A 34 5.24 -4.20 12.69
CA CYS A 34 3.92 -4.37 13.29
C CYS A 34 3.36 -5.77 13.01
N GLU A 35 2.45 -6.25 13.84
CA GLU A 35 1.82 -7.58 13.67
C GLU A 35 1.03 -7.68 12.36
N PHE A 36 0.47 -6.57 11.90
CA PHE A 36 -0.11 -6.45 10.56
C PHE A 36 0.17 -5.07 9.98
N ALA A 37 0.16 -4.97 8.65
CA ALA A 37 0.32 -3.71 7.95
C ALA A 37 -0.66 -3.60 6.79
N ASN A 38 -1.23 -2.43 6.61
CA ASN A 38 -1.97 -2.06 5.41
C ASN A 38 -1.15 -1.06 4.60
N PHE A 39 -1.03 -1.32 3.31
CA PHE A 39 -0.40 -0.44 2.36
C PHE A 39 -1.44 0.10 1.40
N TYR A 40 -1.62 1.41 1.39
CA TYR A 40 -2.61 2.11 0.59
C TYR A 40 -1.92 3.01 -0.44
N VAL A 41 -2.58 3.22 -1.57
CA VAL A 41 -2.28 4.35 -2.45
C VAL A 41 -3.20 5.52 -2.10
N ALA A 42 -2.71 6.75 -2.22
CA ALA A 42 -3.54 7.93 -2.03
C ALA A 42 -4.65 7.97 -3.10
N MET A 43 -5.88 8.12 -2.65
CA MET A 43 -7.08 8.17 -3.49
C MET A 43 -7.81 9.48 -3.30
N ALA A 44 -8.24 10.09 -4.40
CA ALA A 44 -9.09 11.27 -4.39
C ALA A 44 -10.56 10.87 -4.22
N TYR A 45 -10.96 10.48 -3.02
CA TYR A 45 -12.36 10.12 -2.76
C TYR A 45 -13.28 11.33 -2.95
N PRO A 46 -14.43 11.15 -3.62
CA PRO A 46 -15.43 12.21 -3.81
C PRO A 46 -15.79 12.91 -2.49
N GLY A 47 -15.78 14.24 -2.51
CA GLY A 47 -16.02 15.09 -1.34
C GLY A 47 -14.81 15.40 -0.49
N SER A 48 -13.61 14.89 -0.83
CA SER A 48 -12.36 15.28 -0.18
C SER A 48 -11.70 16.47 -0.87
N GLN A 49 -10.88 17.23 -0.13
CA GLN A 49 -10.06 18.30 -0.71
C GLN A 49 -9.15 17.79 -1.84
N LEU A 50 -8.63 16.57 -1.70
CA LEU A 50 -7.79 15.94 -2.71
C LEU A 50 -8.56 15.66 -4.01
N TYR A 51 -9.86 15.36 -3.91
CA TYR A 51 -10.75 15.22 -5.07
C TYR A 51 -10.95 16.55 -5.80
N ASP A 52 -11.20 17.63 -5.05
CA ASP A 52 -11.35 18.98 -5.63
C ASP A 52 -10.05 19.45 -6.29
N ASP A 53 -8.90 19.12 -5.70
CA ASP A 53 -7.58 19.41 -6.25
C ASP A 53 -7.33 18.62 -7.55
N ALA A 54 -7.73 17.37 -7.59
CA ALA A 54 -7.62 16.53 -8.77
C ALA A 54 -8.45 17.05 -9.93
N LEU A 55 -9.69 17.48 -9.66
CA LEU A 55 -10.54 18.13 -10.67
C LEU A 55 -9.93 19.43 -11.19
N ARG A 56 -9.37 20.27 -10.32
CA ARG A 56 -8.71 21.53 -10.74
C ARG A 56 -7.45 21.31 -11.58
N LYS A 57 -6.75 20.21 -11.35
CA LYS A 57 -5.52 19.84 -12.06
C LYS A 57 -5.77 18.96 -13.28
N ASP A 58 -7.04 18.67 -13.60
CA ASP A 58 -7.44 17.76 -14.68
C ASP A 58 -6.76 16.38 -14.60
N TRP A 59 -6.60 15.88 -13.38
CA TRP A 59 -6.07 14.55 -13.17
C TRP A 59 -7.14 13.49 -13.47
N THR A 60 -6.72 12.38 -14.06
CA THR A 60 -7.62 11.26 -14.34
C THR A 60 -8.13 10.65 -13.04
N LEU A 61 -9.44 10.62 -12.89
CA LEU A 61 -10.13 10.03 -11.76
C LEU A 61 -10.82 8.71 -12.16
N PRO A 62 -11.05 7.78 -11.23
CA PRO A 62 -11.82 6.59 -11.51
C PRO A 62 -13.25 6.91 -11.99
N GLU A 63 -13.69 6.26 -13.06
CA GLU A 63 -15.05 6.40 -13.60
C GLU A 63 -16.10 5.63 -12.77
N THR A 64 -15.65 4.63 -12.04
CA THR A 64 -16.50 3.74 -11.22
C THR A 64 -15.95 3.58 -9.82
N TRP A 65 -16.79 3.15 -8.88
CA TRP A 65 -16.37 2.88 -7.50
C TRP A 65 -15.28 1.82 -7.39
N ASN A 66 -15.21 0.89 -8.35
CA ASN A 66 -14.15 -0.12 -8.40
C ASN A 66 -12.75 0.49 -8.51
N GLY A 67 -12.62 1.60 -9.24
CA GLY A 67 -11.34 2.30 -9.39
C GLY A 67 -10.82 2.91 -8.08
N TYR A 68 -11.69 3.15 -7.10
CA TYR A 68 -11.32 3.61 -5.76
C TYR A 68 -10.95 2.47 -4.80
N SER A 69 -11.09 1.22 -5.21
CA SER A 69 -10.68 0.07 -4.40
C SER A 69 -9.16 -0.09 -4.40
N GLN A 70 -8.59 -0.42 -3.25
CA GLN A 70 -7.14 -0.67 -3.11
C GLN A 70 -6.69 -2.00 -3.77
N HIS A 71 -7.63 -2.91 -4.06
CA HIS A 71 -7.34 -4.28 -4.49
C HIS A 71 -7.98 -4.68 -5.83
N ALA A 72 -8.74 -3.81 -6.46
CA ALA A 72 -9.39 -4.11 -7.73
C ALA A 72 -8.42 -4.06 -8.93
N LEU A 73 -8.78 -4.77 -10.00
CA LEU A 73 -8.09 -4.69 -11.29
C LEU A 73 -8.01 -3.24 -11.80
N ASP A 74 -9.10 -2.48 -11.61
CA ASP A 74 -9.27 -1.11 -12.09
C ASP A 74 -8.80 -0.04 -11.09
N THR A 75 -8.07 -0.42 -10.02
CA THR A 75 -7.49 0.54 -9.06
C THR A 75 -6.72 1.63 -9.79
N LEU A 76 -7.14 2.88 -9.63
CA LEU A 76 -6.53 4.05 -10.26
C LEU A 76 -6.20 5.10 -9.21
N PRO A 77 -4.95 5.11 -8.68
CA PRO A 77 -4.51 6.15 -7.77
C PRO A 77 -4.22 7.46 -8.51
N LEU A 78 -4.00 8.52 -7.76
CA LEU A 78 -3.51 9.77 -8.30
C LEU A 78 -2.02 9.67 -8.69
N PRO A 79 -1.57 10.46 -9.68
CA PRO A 79 -0.15 10.75 -9.83
C PRO A 79 0.33 11.65 -8.70
N THR A 80 1.63 11.69 -8.47
CA THR A 80 2.27 12.69 -7.63
C THR A 80 2.88 13.79 -8.52
N LYS A 81 3.53 14.76 -7.91
CA LYS A 81 4.32 15.77 -8.63
C LYS A 81 5.48 15.16 -9.42
N TYR A 82 5.98 13.99 -9.01
CA TYR A 82 7.20 13.37 -9.53
C TYR A 82 6.98 12.00 -10.16
N LEU A 83 5.86 11.33 -9.85
CA LEU A 83 5.58 9.94 -10.24
C LEU A 83 4.21 9.83 -10.90
N SER A 84 4.12 8.96 -11.88
CA SER A 84 2.83 8.55 -12.48
C SER A 84 2.01 7.69 -11.53
N ALA A 85 0.70 7.64 -11.74
CA ALA A 85 -0.19 6.74 -11.00
C ALA A 85 0.25 5.28 -11.09
N ALA A 86 0.77 4.85 -12.25
CA ALA A 86 1.29 3.51 -12.45
C ALA A 86 2.52 3.20 -11.57
N GLU A 87 3.44 4.15 -11.43
CA GLU A 87 4.62 3.99 -10.58
C GLU A 87 4.25 3.89 -9.10
N VAL A 88 3.31 4.73 -8.64
CA VAL A 88 2.78 4.67 -7.27
C VAL A 88 2.11 3.31 -7.00
N LEU A 89 1.30 2.82 -7.94
CA LEU A 89 0.60 1.55 -7.79
C LEU A 89 1.56 0.35 -7.74
N ARG A 90 2.57 0.33 -8.62
CA ARG A 90 3.62 -0.70 -8.59
C ARG A 90 4.39 -0.69 -7.29
N PHE A 91 4.81 0.51 -6.85
CA PHE A 91 5.52 0.65 -5.58
C PHE A 91 4.72 0.08 -4.40
N ARG A 92 3.42 0.41 -4.33
CA ARG A 92 2.53 -0.13 -3.27
C ARG A 92 2.47 -1.65 -3.31
N ASP A 93 2.31 -2.25 -4.48
CA ASP A 93 2.21 -3.70 -4.61
C ASP A 93 3.56 -4.40 -4.28
N ASP A 94 4.68 -3.78 -4.64
CA ASP A 94 6.02 -4.25 -4.25
C ASP A 94 6.26 -4.10 -2.74
N ALA A 95 5.83 -2.99 -2.13
CA ALA A 95 5.94 -2.77 -0.70
C ALA A 95 5.19 -3.85 0.11
N PHE A 96 4.00 -4.25 -0.34
CA PHE A 96 3.25 -5.36 0.24
C PHE A 96 4.08 -6.67 0.20
N GLN A 97 4.67 -6.99 -0.94
CA GLN A 97 5.49 -8.20 -1.08
C GLN A 97 6.73 -8.15 -0.20
N ILE A 98 7.42 -7.01 -0.16
CA ILE A 98 8.64 -6.81 0.64
C ILE A 98 8.33 -6.99 2.12
N TYR A 99 7.26 -6.37 2.61
CA TYR A 99 6.88 -6.43 4.02
C TYR A 99 6.50 -7.85 4.45
N PHE A 100 5.53 -8.46 3.77
CA PHE A 100 4.96 -9.75 4.20
C PHE A 100 5.86 -10.95 3.90
N LYS A 101 6.88 -10.81 3.04
CA LYS A 101 7.93 -11.81 2.82
C LYS A 101 9.19 -11.56 3.65
N ASN A 102 9.23 -10.48 4.44
CA ASN A 102 10.37 -10.16 5.28
C ASN A 102 10.59 -11.25 6.32
N ARG A 103 11.83 -11.75 6.42
CA ARG A 103 12.18 -12.85 7.33
C ARG A 103 11.94 -12.49 8.80
N ASN A 104 12.27 -11.25 9.20
CA ASN A 104 12.08 -10.81 10.58
C ASN A 104 10.59 -10.76 10.94
N TYR A 105 9.76 -10.27 10.00
CA TYR A 105 8.31 -10.25 10.13
C TYR A 105 7.75 -11.68 10.32
N LEU A 106 8.07 -12.60 9.42
CA LEU A 106 7.58 -13.98 9.50
C LEU A 106 8.06 -14.71 10.76
N THR A 107 9.28 -14.43 11.22
CA THR A 107 9.79 -14.97 12.48
C THR A 107 9.00 -14.44 13.68
N MET A 108 8.71 -13.15 13.72
CA MET A 108 7.90 -12.51 14.77
C MET A 108 6.49 -13.11 14.80
N ILE A 109 5.84 -13.23 13.64
CA ILE A 109 4.49 -13.81 13.51
C ILE A 109 4.49 -15.28 13.97
N SER A 110 5.44 -16.10 13.52
CA SER A 110 5.53 -17.50 13.93
C SER A 110 5.71 -17.66 15.46
N ARG A 111 6.51 -16.80 16.07
CA ARG A 111 6.72 -16.79 17.54
C ARG A 111 5.47 -16.34 18.31
N LYS A 112 4.69 -15.40 17.77
CA LYS A 112 3.58 -14.77 18.48
C LYS A 112 2.25 -15.47 18.25
N PHE A 113 2.02 -15.96 17.03
CA PHE A 113 0.73 -16.52 16.59
C PHE A 113 0.82 -17.95 16.06
N GLY A 114 2.02 -18.54 16.06
CA GLY A 114 2.27 -19.90 15.61
C GLY A 114 2.72 -20.00 14.14
N PRO A 115 3.36 -21.12 13.78
CA PRO A 115 3.92 -21.34 12.45
C PRO A 115 2.84 -21.43 11.36
N GLU A 116 1.64 -21.88 11.68
CA GLU A 116 0.51 -21.97 10.75
C GLU A 116 0.07 -20.57 10.27
N THR A 117 0.04 -19.59 11.18
CA THR A 117 -0.25 -18.19 10.83
C THR A 117 0.81 -17.63 9.90
N ALA A 118 2.09 -17.90 10.16
CA ALA A 118 3.18 -17.46 9.29
C ALA A 118 3.09 -18.11 7.89
N ALA A 119 2.74 -19.38 7.82
CA ALA A 119 2.52 -20.09 6.56
C ALA A 119 1.35 -19.48 5.75
N HIS A 120 0.23 -19.20 6.41
CA HIS A 120 -0.94 -18.56 5.79
C HIS A 120 -0.60 -17.16 5.24
N ILE A 121 0.19 -16.36 5.95
CA ILE A 121 0.66 -15.07 5.46
C ILE A 121 1.59 -15.24 4.25
N GLY A 122 2.46 -16.25 4.27
CA GLY A 122 3.31 -16.59 3.12
C GLY A 122 2.49 -16.94 1.87
N GLU A 123 1.41 -17.70 2.05
CA GLU A 123 0.45 -18.01 0.98
C GLU A 123 -0.25 -16.75 0.48
N MET A 124 -0.79 -15.92 1.36
CA MET A 124 -1.40 -14.63 1.02
C MET A 124 -0.43 -13.75 0.21
N ALA A 125 0.83 -13.65 0.63
CA ALA A 125 1.85 -12.87 -0.06
C ALA A 125 2.35 -13.52 -1.37
N SER A 126 1.99 -14.76 -1.67
CA SER A 126 2.29 -15.39 -2.98
C SER A 126 1.37 -14.90 -4.09
N HIS A 127 0.17 -14.42 -3.75
CA HIS A 127 -0.78 -13.90 -4.70
C HIS A 127 -0.38 -12.48 -5.14
N LYS A 128 -0.28 -12.30 -6.46
CA LYS A 128 -0.05 -10.98 -7.06
C LYS A 128 -1.36 -10.44 -7.61
N LEU A 129 -1.64 -9.18 -7.32
CA LEU A 129 -2.83 -8.52 -7.87
C LEU A 129 -2.60 -8.19 -9.34
N GLU A 130 -3.58 -8.51 -10.18
CA GLU A 130 -3.61 -8.01 -11.55
C GLU A 130 -4.05 -6.54 -11.54
N ARG A 131 -3.37 -5.72 -12.35
CA ARG A 131 -3.58 -4.27 -12.40
C ARG A 131 -3.68 -3.79 -13.84
N ARG A 132 -4.78 -3.13 -14.17
CA ARG A 132 -4.94 -2.51 -15.50
C ARG A 132 -4.03 -1.30 -15.69
N TYR A 133 -3.77 -0.55 -14.64
CA TYR A 133 -3.08 0.74 -14.66
C TYR A 133 -1.67 0.71 -14.04
N ALA A 134 -1.05 -0.46 -13.90
CA ALA A 134 0.32 -0.59 -13.42
C ALA A 134 1.37 -0.68 -14.56
N SER A 135 0.95 -0.51 -15.81
CA SER A 135 1.84 -0.60 -16.98
C SER A 135 2.54 0.73 -17.24
#